data_363171fad5d364842f43f380728374a0
#
_entry.id   363171fad5d364842f43f380728374a0
#
_cell.length_a   1.000
_cell.length_b   1.000
_cell.length_c   1.000
_cell.angle_alpha   90.00
_cell.angle_beta   90.00
_cell.angle_gamma   90.00
#
_symmetry.space_group_name_H-M   'P 1'
#
loop_
_entity.id
_entity.type
_entity.pdbx_description
1 polymer ?
#
loop_
_entity_poly.entity_id
_entity_poly.type
_entity_poly.pdbx_seq_one_letter_code
_entity_poly.pdbx_strand_id
1 'polypeptide(L)'
;IEEDSFCMNQRAFPADLTYQVVIRLRTSTNGWLFGRVQKPDVVITSIPGGEKWDVTAAPVRIPQIWEFVPLTSMPKDFAEWKTKNWESAPSSGLFDKSTSPQTEVRIPNPLNTGGVDTAINWLNYWMPITGDKATAAPGVWSIRNLAPNEMNNSSSCYDSNNAQYKEKRVTGMVTSNAMITSAGPPQFDAKDQSLNYQVAGPHFEKDGKTLFRGTYDLIMRKDVARCLYGFTDAPIKASISIINANGEEIIATEQIAERNNASGEWITLGKYGFTFSSPRLRVKLTQEKVVAPAANPVQSNKSVMKSNKATITCIKGKISKKITGVNPKCPSGFRKK
;
A
#
# COMPACT_ATOMS: atom_id res chain seq x y z
N ILE A 1 47.73 2.78 -2.50
CA ILE A 1 46.80 2.50 -1.37
C ILE A 1 47.42 3.22 -0.19
N GLU A 2 46.77 4.27 0.30
CA GLU A 2 47.24 4.96 1.53
C GLU A 2 47.11 3.99 2.69
N GLU A 3 48.08 4.04 3.62
CA GLU A 3 48.23 3.10 4.72
C GLU A 3 47.01 2.98 5.65
N ASP A 4 46.05 3.91 5.58
CA ASP A 4 44.83 3.96 6.40
C ASP A 4 43.51 3.62 5.62
N SER A 5 43.60 3.05 4.41
CA SER A 5 42.43 2.69 3.64
C SER A 5 41.92 1.28 3.97
N PHE A 6 40.71 1.20 4.54
CA PHE A 6 40.02 -0.06 4.82
C PHE A 6 39.16 -0.49 3.64
N CYS A 7 39.39 -1.67 3.10
CA CYS A 7 38.47 -2.29 2.16
C CYS A 7 37.31 -2.93 2.92
N MET A 8 36.14 -2.31 2.88
CA MET A 8 34.92 -2.92 3.40
C MET A 8 34.36 -3.92 2.37
N ASN A 9 34.33 -5.18 2.72
CA ASN A 9 33.69 -6.20 1.92
C ASN A 9 32.26 -6.42 2.44
N GLN A 10 31.26 -6.07 1.63
CA GLN A 10 29.86 -6.37 1.97
C GLN A 10 29.62 -7.87 1.86
N ARG A 11 29.19 -8.49 2.95
CA ARG A 11 28.75 -9.88 2.95
C ARG A 11 27.23 -9.93 2.80
N ALA A 12 26.75 -10.90 2.06
CA ALA A 12 25.32 -11.19 2.00
C ALA A 12 24.82 -11.66 3.38
N PHE A 13 23.60 -11.29 3.71
CA PHE A 13 22.92 -11.92 4.84
C PHE A 13 22.76 -13.42 4.57
N PRO A 14 22.96 -14.30 5.57
CA PRO A 14 22.64 -15.69 5.44
C PRO A 14 21.18 -15.88 4.97
N ALA A 15 20.95 -16.89 4.12
CA ALA A 15 19.61 -17.21 3.65
C ALA A 15 18.72 -17.68 4.82
N ASP A 16 17.42 -17.45 4.69
CA ASP A 16 16.36 -17.95 5.59
C ASP A 16 16.46 -17.51 7.06
N LEU A 17 17.22 -16.46 7.34
CA LEU A 17 17.28 -15.88 8.68
C LEU A 17 16.40 -14.64 8.79
N THR A 18 15.76 -14.50 9.95
CA THR A 18 15.14 -13.25 10.41
C THR A 18 16.01 -12.64 11.50
N TYR A 19 16.03 -11.32 11.55
CA TYR A 19 16.77 -10.58 12.56
C TYR A 19 15.79 -9.85 13.45
N GLN A 20 16.08 -9.86 14.74
CA GLN A 20 15.33 -9.09 15.74
C GLN A 20 16.22 -7.98 16.28
N VAL A 21 15.65 -6.77 16.33
CA VAL A 21 16.27 -5.60 16.94
C VAL A 21 15.34 -5.04 17.99
N VAL A 22 15.84 -4.90 19.21
CA VAL A 22 15.12 -4.29 20.33
C VAL A 22 15.85 -3.03 20.74
N ILE A 23 15.18 -1.88 20.58
CA ILE A 23 15.76 -0.57 20.93
C ILE A 23 14.81 0.22 21.83
N ARG A 24 15.40 1.14 22.59
CA ARG A 24 14.66 2.12 23.40
C ARG A 24 14.97 3.52 22.87
N LEU A 25 13.92 4.25 22.55
CA LEU A 25 13.99 5.62 22.05
C LEU A 25 13.47 6.56 23.11
N ARG A 26 14.13 7.72 23.27
CA ARG A 26 13.71 8.77 24.22
C ARG A 26 12.52 9.60 23.71
N THR A 27 12.20 9.49 22.44
CA THR A 27 11.12 10.25 21.79
C THR A 27 10.14 9.28 21.19
N SER A 28 8.86 9.68 21.18
CA SER A 28 7.82 8.92 20.47
C SER A 28 7.96 9.10 18.96
N THR A 29 7.88 8.01 18.23
CA THR A 29 7.81 8.00 16.78
C THR A 29 6.36 8.11 16.33
N ASN A 30 6.12 8.91 15.33
CA ASN A 30 4.79 9.12 14.79
C ASN A 30 4.80 9.08 13.26
N GLY A 31 3.61 8.96 12.67
CA GLY A 31 3.44 8.96 11.24
C GLY A 31 3.70 7.59 10.61
N TRP A 32 4.39 7.55 9.50
CA TRP A 32 4.54 6.37 8.66
C TRP A 32 5.98 5.88 8.60
N LEU A 33 6.17 4.56 8.60
CA LEU A 33 7.49 3.93 8.46
C LEU A 33 7.70 3.41 7.04
N PHE A 34 8.96 3.41 6.62
CA PHE A 34 9.43 2.76 5.40
C PHE A 34 10.52 1.74 5.75
N GLY A 35 10.43 0.53 5.16
CA GLY A 35 11.38 -0.55 5.41
C GLY A 35 11.99 -1.16 4.16
N ARG A 36 13.26 -1.52 4.26
CA ARG A 36 13.97 -2.44 3.36
C ARG A 36 14.14 -3.76 4.09
N VAL A 37 13.02 -4.42 4.29
CA VAL A 37 12.87 -5.70 4.98
C VAL A 37 11.68 -6.44 4.39
N GLN A 38 11.53 -7.72 4.73
CA GLN A 38 10.42 -8.57 4.33
C GLN A 38 9.76 -9.19 5.56
N LYS A 39 8.43 -9.32 5.51
CA LYS A 39 7.61 -9.91 6.58
C LYS A 39 7.88 -9.27 7.95
N PRO A 40 7.85 -7.94 8.05
CA PRO A 40 8.16 -7.28 9.31
C PRO A 40 7.09 -7.54 10.37
N ASP A 41 7.54 -7.80 11.58
CA ASP A 41 6.74 -7.75 12.79
C ASP A 41 7.28 -6.62 13.67
N VAL A 42 6.47 -5.60 13.89
CA VAL A 42 6.87 -4.38 14.60
C VAL A 42 5.94 -4.18 15.79
N VAL A 43 6.49 -4.18 16.98
CA VAL A 43 5.78 -3.88 18.22
C VAL A 43 6.41 -2.66 18.87
N ILE A 44 5.61 -1.60 19.04
CA ILE A 44 6.03 -0.36 19.67
C ILE A 44 5.27 -0.21 20.99
N THR A 45 5.99 -0.14 22.09
CA THR A 45 5.39 -0.05 23.42
C THR A 45 5.86 1.24 24.09
N SER A 46 4.92 2.02 24.61
CA SER A 46 5.25 3.18 25.43
C SER A 46 5.92 2.73 26.74
N ILE A 47 7.00 3.39 27.09
CA ILE A 47 7.74 3.17 28.32
C ILE A 47 8.03 4.51 29.02
N PRO A 48 8.34 4.54 30.30
CA PRO A 48 8.75 5.79 30.96
C PRO A 48 9.90 6.46 30.21
N GLY A 49 9.66 7.70 29.75
CA GLY A 49 10.64 8.51 29.04
C GLY A 49 10.82 8.18 27.56
N GLY A 50 9.89 7.44 26.92
CA GLY A 50 9.95 7.17 25.48
C GLY A 50 9.23 5.93 25.00
N GLU A 51 9.83 5.20 24.07
CA GLU A 51 9.26 4.00 23.44
C GLU A 51 10.29 2.86 23.41
N LYS A 52 9.81 1.65 23.52
CA LYS A 52 10.52 0.42 23.19
C LYS A 52 10.02 -0.11 21.85
N TRP A 53 10.93 -0.29 20.93
CA TRP A 53 10.68 -0.95 19.65
C TRP A 53 11.21 -2.37 19.68
N ASP A 54 10.39 -3.31 19.27
CA ASP A 54 10.76 -4.70 19.04
C ASP A 54 10.42 -5.02 17.58
N VAL A 55 11.43 -5.24 16.77
CA VAL A 55 11.28 -5.41 15.33
C VAL A 55 11.94 -6.70 14.91
N THR A 56 11.14 -7.59 14.33
CA THR A 56 11.61 -8.83 13.72
C THR A 56 11.29 -8.82 12.24
N ALA A 57 12.28 -9.04 11.38
CA ALA A 57 12.10 -9.06 9.92
C ALA A 57 13.22 -9.80 9.20
N ALA A 58 12.92 -10.33 8.02
CA ALA A 58 13.94 -10.86 7.12
C ALA A 58 14.60 -9.74 6.32
N PRO A 59 15.91 -9.83 6.02
CA PRO A 59 16.60 -8.91 5.11
C PRO A 59 16.08 -9.10 3.68
N VAL A 60 16.28 -8.09 2.86
CA VAL A 60 15.96 -8.14 1.42
C VAL A 60 17.20 -7.85 0.59
N ARG A 61 17.22 -8.35 -0.64
CA ARG A 61 18.18 -7.93 -1.66
C ARG A 61 17.53 -6.83 -2.50
N ILE A 62 18.24 -5.73 -2.72
CA ILE A 62 17.75 -4.62 -3.53
C ILE A 62 18.51 -4.61 -4.86
N PRO A 63 17.84 -4.79 -6.02
CA PRO A 63 18.49 -4.70 -7.30
C PRO A 63 18.99 -3.28 -7.53
N GLN A 64 20.19 -3.15 -8.02
CA GLN A 64 20.80 -1.87 -8.36
C GLN A 64 21.31 -1.92 -9.78
N ILE A 65 21.20 -0.80 -10.49
CA ILE A 65 21.89 -0.57 -11.73
C ILE A 65 22.99 0.45 -11.43
N TRP A 66 24.22 0.04 -11.59
CA TRP A 66 25.37 0.90 -11.42
C TRP A 66 26.44 0.54 -12.43
N GLU A 67 26.64 1.38 -13.42
CA GLU A 67 27.56 1.12 -14.51
C GLU A 67 28.21 2.40 -14.99
N PHE A 68 29.44 2.29 -15.51
CA PHE A 68 30.11 3.35 -16.25
C PHE A 68 29.88 3.11 -17.74
N VAL A 69 29.29 4.10 -18.40
CA VAL A 69 29.00 4.02 -19.84
C VAL A 69 29.81 5.10 -20.56
N PRO A 70 30.63 4.71 -21.56
CA PRO A 70 31.37 5.67 -22.35
C PRO A 70 30.44 6.66 -23.05
N LEU A 71 30.81 7.94 -23.10
CA LEU A 71 30.01 8.97 -23.79
C LEU A 71 29.78 8.64 -25.27
N THR A 72 30.72 7.93 -25.89
CA THR A 72 30.63 7.45 -27.29
C THR A 72 29.52 6.41 -27.49
N SER A 73 29.10 5.74 -26.39
CA SER A 73 28.03 4.73 -26.38
C SER A 73 26.67 5.32 -26.02
N MET A 74 26.61 6.62 -25.75
CA MET A 74 25.36 7.31 -25.42
C MET A 74 24.47 7.48 -26.66
N PRO A 75 23.13 7.43 -26.49
CA PRO A 75 22.21 7.75 -27.58
C PRO A 75 22.47 9.16 -28.15
N LYS A 76 22.18 9.34 -29.44
CA LYS A 76 22.38 10.64 -30.12
C LYS A 76 21.56 11.77 -29.50
N ASP A 77 20.41 11.45 -28.93
CA ASP A 77 19.51 12.36 -28.25
C ASP A 77 19.91 12.64 -26.78
N PHE A 78 20.99 12.01 -26.30
CA PHE A 78 21.42 12.17 -24.91
C PHE A 78 21.68 13.62 -24.51
N ALA A 79 22.31 14.41 -25.38
CA ALA A 79 22.59 15.82 -25.10
C ALA A 79 21.29 16.65 -24.97
N GLU A 80 20.31 16.41 -25.85
CA GLU A 80 19.00 17.03 -25.80
C GLU A 80 18.23 16.58 -24.55
N TRP A 81 18.20 15.27 -24.32
CA TRP A 81 17.56 14.69 -23.15
C TRP A 81 18.20 15.21 -21.84
N LYS A 82 19.53 15.30 -21.77
CA LYS A 82 20.26 15.88 -20.65
C LYS A 82 19.83 17.32 -20.40
N THR A 83 19.77 18.13 -21.44
CA THR A 83 19.35 19.55 -21.33
C THR A 83 17.91 19.67 -20.84
N LYS A 84 17.00 18.86 -21.38
CA LYS A 84 15.58 18.88 -21.04
C LYS A 84 15.27 18.41 -19.61
N ASN A 85 16.03 17.44 -19.10
CA ASN A 85 15.74 16.77 -17.82
C ASN A 85 16.72 17.14 -16.70
N TRP A 86 17.80 17.87 -17.02
CA TRP A 86 18.88 18.19 -16.08
C TRP A 86 18.46 19.12 -14.95
N GLU A 87 17.61 20.12 -15.23
CA GLU A 87 17.13 21.05 -14.21
C GLU A 87 16.16 20.41 -13.22
N SER A 88 15.40 19.42 -13.68
CA SER A 88 14.50 18.63 -12.83
C SER A 88 15.20 17.51 -12.09
N ALA A 89 16.46 17.20 -12.43
CA ALA A 89 17.25 16.18 -11.78
C ALA A 89 18.13 16.82 -10.69
N PRO A 90 17.93 16.49 -9.41
CA PRO A 90 18.85 16.91 -8.36
C PRO A 90 20.25 16.48 -8.72
N SER A 91 21.23 17.33 -8.40
CA SER A 91 22.65 17.17 -8.71
C SER A 91 23.31 15.87 -8.18
N SER A 92 22.60 15.08 -7.44
CA SER A 92 23.10 13.85 -6.79
C SER A 92 22.65 12.53 -7.44
N GLY A 93 21.85 12.55 -8.52
CA GLY A 93 21.13 11.36 -8.91
C GLY A 93 21.64 10.59 -10.13
N LEU A 94 22.17 11.25 -11.17
CA LEU A 94 22.38 10.60 -12.46
C LEU A 94 23.77 10.71 -13.02
N PHE A 95 24.47 11.74 -12.64
CA PHE A 95 25.83 11.95 -13.10
C PHE A 95 26.65 12.43 -11.92
N ASP A 96 27.59 11.62 -11.51
CA ASP A 96 28.61 12.08 -10.59
C ASP A 96 29.64 12.91 -11.40
N LYS A 97 29.44 14.22 -11.36
CA LYS A 97 30.35 15.14 -12.05
C LYS A 97 31.73 15.20 -11.44
N SER A 98 31.86 14.76 -10.18
CA SER A 98 33.10 14.92 -9.42
C SER A 98 34.12 13.79 -9.65
N THR A 99 33.67 12.63 -10.09
CA THR A 99 34.49 11.41 -10.19
C THR A 99 34.55 10.81 -11.58
N SER A 100 33.74 11.29 -12.54
CA SER A 100 33.79 10.78 -13.91
C SER A 100 34.83 11.53 -14.73
N PRO A 101 35.76 10.83 -15.35
CA PRO A 101 36.46 11.39 -16.50
C PRO A 101 35.43 11.88 -17.51
N GLN A 102 35.71 12.96 -18.23
CA GLN A 102 34.77 13.55 -19.19
C GLN A 102 34.28 12.58 -20.29
N THR A 103 34.77 11.36 -20.28
CA THR A 103 34.52 10.30 -21.28
C THR A 103 33.51 9.25 -20.84
N GLU A 104 33.08 9.28 -19.57
CA GLU A 104 32.19 8.24 -19.02
C GLU A 104 31.03 8.86 -18.22
N VAL A 105 29.88 8.19 -18.26
CA VAL A 105 28.73 8.51 -17.44
C VAL A 105 28.53 7.40 -16.42
N ARG A 106 28.60 7.74 -15.16
CA ARG A 106 28.20 6.87 -14.07
C ARG A 106 26.68 6.93 -13.93
N ILE A 107 26.04 5.79 -14.09
CA ILE A 107 24.60 5.64 -13.85
C ILE A 107 24.43 5.21 -12.39
N PRO A 108 24.05 6.10 -11.50
CA PRO A 108 23.80 5.74 -10.11
C PRO A 108 22.42 5.11 -9.97
N ASN A 109 22.22 4.41 -8.87
CA ASN A 109 20.92 3.97 -8.43
C ASN A 109 19.98 5.20 -8.30
N PRO A 110 18.87 5.29 -9.07
CA PRO A 110 18.00 6.46 -9.10
C PRO A 110 17.14 6.57 -7.83
N LEU A 111 17.77 6.71 -6.69
CA LEU A 111 17.08 6.93 -5.42
C LEU A 111 16.68 8.40 -5.30
N ASN A 112 15.38 8.67 -5.30
CA ASN A 112 14.75 9.92 -4.83
C ASN A 112 14.96 11.19 -5.65
N THR A 113 14.93 11.12 -6.97
CA THR A 113 15.02 12.31 -7.80
C THR A 113 13.68 12.67 -8.43
N GLY A 114 12.97 13.65 -7.88
CA GLY A 114 11.79 14.22 -8.51
C GLY A 114 10.51 13.38 -8.47
N GLY A 115 10.47 12.35 -7.60
CA GLY A 115 9.32 11.46 -7.46
C GLY A 115 9.44 10.14 -8.23
N VAL A 116 8.52 9.22 -7.95
CA VAL A 116 8.58 7.85 -8.47
C VAL A 116 8.46 7.78 -9.99
N ASP A 117 7.61 8.58 -10.60
CA ASP A 117 7.42 8.60 -12.06
C ASP A 117 8.69 9.09 -12.77
N THR A 118 9.33 10.14 -12.25
CA THR A 118 10.61 10.61 -12.75
C THR A 118 11.68 9.53 -12.65
N ALA A 119 11.80 8.88 -11.50
CA ALA A 119 12.77 7.80 -11.31
C ALA A 119 12.52 6.61 -12.26
N ILE A 120 11.27 6.26 -12.53
CA ILE A 120 10.90 5.21 -13.51
C ILE A 120 11.25 5.64 -14.93
N ASN A 121 11.00 6.90 -15.32
CA ASN A 121 11.39 7.39 -16.64
C ASN A 121 12.90 7.32 -16.85
N TRP A 122 13.68 7.59 -15.80
CA TRP A 122 15.13 7.42 -15.82
C TRP A 122 15.54 5.97 -15.95
N LEU A 123 14.93 5.06 -15.20
CA LEU A 123 15.19 3.63 -15.32
C LEU A 123 14.93 3.15 -16.76
N ASN A 124 13.78 3.52 -17.32
CA ASN A 124 13.39 3.16 -18.68
C ASN A 124 14.34 3.72 -19.73
N TYR A 125 14.90 4.91 -19.50
CA TYR A 125 15.90 5.50 -20.38
C TYR A 125 17.23 4.72 -20.35
N TRP A 126 17.65 4.30 -19.15
CA TRP A 126 18.94 3.65 -18.99
C TRP A 126 18.93 2.15 -19.27
N MET A 127 17.84 1.44 -19.02
CA MET A 127 17.77 -0.02 -19.23
C MET A 127 18.17 -0.49 -20.63
N PRO A 128 17.84 0.18 -21.72
CA PRO A 128 18.32 -0.22 -23.05
C PRO A 128 19.85 -0.17 -23.20
N ILE A 129 20.52 0.66 -22.42
CA ILE A 129 21.96 0.89 -22.47
C ILE A 129 22.70 -0.09 -21.55
N THR A 130 22.20 -0.26 -20.33
CA THR A 130 22.82 -1.09 -19.28
C THR A 130 22.34 -2.54 -19.30
N GLY A 131 21.28 -2.81 -20.04
CA GLY A 131 20.53 -4.06 -19.98
C GLY A 131 19.51 -4.07 -18.82
N ASP A 132 18.47 -4.85 -18.99
CA ASP A 132 17.40 -5.03 -18.02
C ASP A 132 17.80 -6.06 -16.94
N LYS A 133 18.90 -5.79 -16.26
CA LYS A 133 19.47 -6.65 -15.22
C LYS A 133 20.11 -5.85 -14.11
N ALA A 134 20.08 -6.39 -12.91
CA ALA A 134 20.80 -5.80 -11.78
C ALA A 134 22.32 -5.96 -11.99
N THR A 135 23.09 -4.90 -11.83
CA THR A 135 24.56 -4.97 -11.78
C THR A 135 25.07 -5.40 -10.42
N ALA A 136 24.29 -5.09 -9.37
CA ALA A 136 24.50 -5.52 -7.99
C ALA A 136 23.15 -5.73 -7.29
N ALA A 137 23.15 -6.53 -6.23
CA ALA A 137 21.98 -6.75 -5.40
C ALA A 137 22.40 -6.94 -3.93
N PRO A 138 22.84 -5.85 -3.24
CA PRO A 138 23.27 -5.93 -1.85
C PRO A 138 22.09 -6.34 -0.95
N GLY A 139 22.41 -7.10 0.10
CA GLY A 139 21.48 -7.36 1.19
C GLY A 139 21.31 -6.11 2.05
N VAL A 140 20.06 -5.83 2.41
CA VAL A 140 19.70 -4.67 3.25
C VAL A 140 18.70 -5.10 4.31
N TRP A 141 18.88 -4.56 5.50
CA TRP A 141 17.93 -4.61 6.59
C TRP A 141 17.84 -3.21 7.20
N SER A 142 16.77 -2.49 6.94
CA SER A 142 16.60 -1.13 7.47
C SER A 142 15.14 -0.76 7.62
N ILE A 143 14.87 0.05 8.65
CA ILE A 143 13.57 0.68 8.90
C ILE A 143 13.83 2.13 9.27
N ARG A 144 13.08 3.04 8.69
CA ARG A 144 13.16 4.47 8.98
C ARG A 144 11.77 5.11 9.08
N ASN A 145 11.70 6.21 9.75
CA ASN A 145 10.54 7.07 9.69
C ASN A 145 10.50 7.84 8.36
N LEU A 146 9.30 8.06 7.82
CA LEU A 146 9.13 8.96 6.69
C LEU A 146 9.23 10.41 7.16
N ALA A 147 9.96 11.22 6.41
CA ALA A 147 10.07 12.65 6.68
C ALA A 147 8.75 13.39 6.32
N PRO A 148 8.45 14.53 6.92
CA PRO A 148 7.23 15.29 6.63
C PRO A 148 7.01 15.61 5.14
N ASN A 149 8.08 15.90 4.40
CA ASN A 149 8.02 16.15 2.96
C ASN A 149 7.69 14.90 2.13
N GLU A 150 7.96 13.70 2.64
CA GLU A 150 7.56 12.42 2.02
C GLU A 150 6.09 12.08 2.30
N MET A 151 5.49 12.72 3.30
CA MET A 151 4.07 12.60 3.65
C MET A 151 3.19 13.59 2.89
N ASN A 152 3.76 14.49 2.10
CA ASN A 152 3.02 15.47 1.30
C ASN A 152 2.04 14.77 0.36
N ASN A 153 0.83 15.33 0.26
CA ASN A 153 -0.29 14.77 -0.52
C ASN A 153 -0.82 13.40 -0.02
N SER A 154 -0.43 12.96 1.16
CA SER A 154 -1.04 11.79 1.77
C SER A 154 -2.39 12.14 2.43
N SER A 155 -3.23 11.12 2.64
CA SER A 155 -4.51 11.32 3.32
C SER A 155 -4.32 11.86 4.74
N SER A 156 -5.24 12.73 5.17
CA SER A 156 -5.29 13.21 6.57
C SER A 156 -5.46 12.07 7.58
N CYS A 157 -5.94 10.91 7.14
CA CYS A 157 -6.01 9.70 7.96
C CYS A 157 -4.62 9.15 8.33
N TYR A 158 -3.57 9.52 7.60
CA TYR A 158 -2.19 9.15 7.91
C TYR A 158 -1.52 10.12 8.91
N ASP A 159 -2.12 11.30 9.09
CA ASP A 159 -1.56 12.30 9.98
C ASP A 159 -1.78 11.91 11.44
N SER A 160 -0.67 11.67 12.14
CA SER A 160 -0.68 11.40 13.59
C SER A 160 -1.10 12.60 14.43
N ASN A 161 -1.13 13.81 13.86
CA ASN A 161 -1.61 15.02 14.52
C ASN A 161 -3.10 15.27 14.28
N ASN A 162 -3.78 14.43 13.49
CA ASN A 162 -5.20 14.52 13.28
C ASN A 162 -5.92 14.46 14.64
N ALA A 163 -6.84 15.42 14.89
CA ALA A 163 -7.57 15.52 16.15
C ALA A 163 -8.36 14.25 16.54
N GLN A 164 -8.64 13.38 15.57
CA GLN A 164 -9.24 12.07 15.79
C GLN A 164 -8.29 11.10 16.52
N TYR A 165 -6.97 11.31 16.42
CA TYR A 165 -5.96 10.51 17.09
C TYR A 165 -5.34 11.33 18.23
N LYS A 166 -5.76 11.06 19.47
CA LYS A 166 -5.32 11.79 20.66
C LYS A 166 -3.83 11.62 20.99
N GLU A 167 -3.17 10.65 20.38
CA GLU A 167 -1.78 10.30 20.65
C GLU A 167 -0.94 10.28 19.36
N LYS A 168 0.22 10.90 19.44
CA LYS A 168 1.24 10.76 18.38
C LYS A 168 1.72 9.33 18.34
N ARG A 169 1.61 8.67 17.19
CA ARG A 169 1.92 7.24 17.03
C ARG A 169 2.22 6.88 15.59
N VAL A 170 2.85 5.75 15.41
CA VAL A 170 3.01 5.14 14.10
C VAL A 170 1.64 4.71 13.55
N THR A 171 1.32 5.16 12.34
CA THR A 171 0.04 4.89 11.65
C THR A 171 0.13 3.73 10.67
N GLY A 172 1.31 3.46 10.15
CA GLY A 172 1.56 2.35 9.25
C GLY A 172 3.01 2.20 8.85
N MET A 173 3.27 1.17 8.06
CA MET A 173 4.57 0.84 7.49
C MET A 173 4.39 0.24 6.11
N VAL A 174 5.24 0.61 5.19
CA VAL A 174 5.38 -0.03 3.89
C VAL A 174 6.80 -0.53 3.70
N THR A 175 6.95 -1.71 3.12
CA THR A 175 8.27 -2.27 2.78
C THR A 175 8.31 -2.76 1.35
N SER A 176 9.47 -2.70 0.74
CA SER A 176 9.73 -3.29 -0.57
C SER A 176 11.22 -3.47 -0.80
N ASN A 177 11.57 -4.45 -1.62
CA ASN A 177 12.92 -4.63 -2.13
C ASN A 177 13.13 -4.00 -3.52
N ALA A 178 12.16 -3.26 -4.04
CA ALA A 178 12.30 -2.61 -5.34
C ALA A 178 13.41 -1.57 -5.34
N MET A 179 14.09 -1.40 -6.47
CA MET A 179 15.08 -0.34 -6.67
C MET A 179 14.46 1.05 -6.49
N ILE A 180 13.31 1.26 -7.11
CA ILE A 180 12.52 2.48 -7.05
C ILE A 180 11.20 2.19 -6.35
N THR A 181 10.78 3.09 -5.46
CA THR A 181 9.51 3.01 -4.73
C THR A 181 8.84 4.37 -4.68
N SER A 182 7.53 4.40 -4.51
CA SER A 182 6.84 5.63 -4.08
C SER A 182 7.50 6.22 -2.84
N ALA A 183 7.62 7.54 -2.80
CA ALA A 183 8.37 8.23 -1.75
C ALA A 183 7.62 8.31 -0.41
N GLY A 184 6.34 8.04 -0.38
CA GLY A 184 5.49 8.17 0.82
C GLY A 184 4.74 6.90 1.17
N PRO A 185 3.70 7.01 1.98
CA PRO A 185 2.75 5.94 2.21
C PRO A 185 1.97 5.61 0.92
N PRO A 186 1.29 4.45 0.86
CA PRO A 186 0.40 4.17 -0.26
C PRO A 186 -0.65 5.27 -0.45
N GLN A 187 -0.88 5.68 -1.68
CA GLN A 187 -1.83 6.75 -1.99
C GLN A 187 -3.24 6.18 -2.09
N PHE A 188 -4.17 6.76 -1.33
CA PHE A 188 -5.57 6.38 -1.39
C PHE A 188 -6.25 7.06 -2.57
N ASP A 189 -6.83 6.25 -3.46
CA ASP A 189 -7.68 6.70 -4.55
C ASP A 189 -9.15 6.51 -4.16
N ALA A 190 -9.83 7.62 -3.92
CA ALA A 190 -11.24 7.61 -3.51
C ALA A 190 -12.18 7.16 -4.63
N LYS A 191 -11.75 7.25 -5.92
CA LYS A 191 -12.59 6.88 -7.07
C LYS A 191 -12.75 5.37 -7.18
N ASP A 192 -11.67 4.61 -7.03
CA ASP A 192 -11.70 3.15 -7.11
C ASP A 192 -11.54 2.46 -5.76
N GLN A 193 -11.51 3.26 -4.67
CA GLN A 193 -11.43 2.77 -3.29
C GLN A 193 -10.23 1.85 -3.10
N SER A 194 -9.05 2.31 -3.48
CA SER A 194 -7.82 1.53 -3.40
C SER A 194 -6.63 2.32 -2.86
N LEU A 195 -5.68 1.60 -2.29
CA LEU A 195 -4.36 2.10 -1.94
C LEU A 195 -3.38 1.71 -3.04
N ASN A 196 -2.74 2.69 -3.63
CA ASN A 196 -1.81 2.51 -4.74
C ASN A 196 -0.37 2.76 -4.28
N TYR A 197 0.54 1.85 -4.65
CA TYR A 197 1.96 1.97 -4.38
C TYR A 197 2.76 1.55 -5.60
N GLN A 198 3.63 2.41 -6.09
CA GLN A 198 4.39 2.18 -7.31
C GLN A 198 5.80 1.72 -6.97
N VAL A 199 6.27 0.72 -7.68
CA VAL A 199 7.61 0.16 -7.54
C VAL A 199 8.22 -0.10 -8.93
N ALA A 200 9.54 -0.07 -9.03
CA ALA A 200 10.23 -0.44 -10.25
C ALA A 200 11.65 -0.95 -9.97
N GLY A 201 12.20 -1.67 -10.92
CA GLY A 201 13.56 -2.18 -10.90
C GLY A 201 13.84 -3.02 -12.15
N PRO A 202 15.08 -3.47 -12.36
CA PRO A 202 15.41 -4.39 -13.43
C PRO A 202 14.71 -5.75 -13.25
N HIS A 203 14.35 -6.38 -14.35
CA HIS A 203 13.66 -7.68 -14.32
C HIS A 203 14.55 -8.84 -13.91
N PHE A 204 15.85 -8.76 -14.23
CA PHE A 204 16.75 -9.88 -14.10
C PHE A 204 17.84 -9.65 -13.06
N GLU A 205 18.31 -10.75 -12.49
CA GLU A 205 19.55 -10.81 -11.71
C GLU A 205 20.76 -10.46 -12.61
N LYS A 206 21.94 -10.38 -12.02
CA LYS A 206 23.19 -10.05 -12.72
C LYS A 206 23.49 -10.95 -13.93
N ASP A 207 23.00 -12.19 -13.93
CA ASP A 207 23.15 -13.14 -15.01
C ASP A 207 22.31 -12.80 -16.26
N GLY A 208 21.38 -11.85 -16.15
CA GLY A 208 20.47 -11.44 -17.22
C GLY A 208 19.45 -12.51 -17.63
N LYS A 209 19.27 -13.55 -16.83
CA LYS A 209 18.39 -14.70 -17.11
C LYS A 209 17.45 -15.03 -15.97
N THR A 210 17.94 -15.04 -14.73
CA THR A 210 17.16 -15.30 -13.54
C THR A 210 16.32 -14.09 -13.20
N LEU A 211 15.00 -14.27 -13.06
CA LEU A 211 14.09 -13.16 -12.71
C LEU A 211 14.35 -12.68 -11.28
N PHE A 212 14.54 -11.38 -11.13
CA PHE A 212 14.57 -10.76 -9.83
C PHE A 212 13.15 -10.70 -9.26
N ARG A 213 12.97 -11.19 -8.04
CA ARG A 213 11.64 -11.31 -7.41
C ARG A 213 11.38 -10.18 -6.42
N GLY A 214 10.27 -9.48 -6.66
CA GLY A 214 9.81 -8.37 -5.84
C GLY A 214 9.14 -8.82 -4.55
N THR A 215 9.28 -7.99 -3.52
CA THR A 215 8.58 -8.11 -2.23
C THR A 215 7.88 -6.80 -1.89
N TYR A 216 6.73 -6.91 -1.25
CA TYR A 216 5.97 -5.78 -0.74
C TYR A 216 5.21 -6.20 0.51
N ASP A 217 5.31 -5.41 1.57
CA ASP A 217 4.47 -5.53 2.74
C ASP A 217 3.81 -4.18 3.04
N LEU A 218 2.56 -4.22 3.44
CA LEU A 218 1.79 -3.11 3.98
C LEU A 218 1.27 -3.49 5.35
N ILE A 219 1.67 -2.73 6.35
CA ILE A 219 1.15 -2.82 7.71
C ILE A 219 0.47 -1.50 8.01
N MET A 220 -0.77 -1.54 8.42
CA MET A 220 -1.56 -0.36 8.69
C MET A 220 -2.45 -0.57 9.91
N ARG A 221 -2.62 0.47 10.72
CA ARG A 221 -3.57 0.43 11.83
C ARG A 221 -5.00 0.29 11.30
N LYS A 222 -5.81 -0.51 11.99
CA LYS A 222 -7.22 -0.69 11.60
C LYS A 222 -8.03 0.60 11.63
N ASP A 223 -7.79 1.48 12.60
CA ASP A 223 -8.46 2.77 12.69
C ASP A 223 -8.09 3.70 11.52
N VAL A 224 -6.84 3.63 11.02
CA VAL A 224 -6.42 4.33 9.80
C VAL A 224 -7.14 3.77 8.58
N ALA A 225 -7.27 2.45 8.47
CA ALA A 225 -8.02 1.82 7.40
C ALA A 225 -9.51 2.24 7.44
N ARG A 226 -10.11 2.25 8.62
CA ARG A 226 -11.50 2.69 8.80
C ARG A 226 -11.68 4.16 8.43
N CYS A 227 -10.74 5.02 8.78
CA CYS A 227 -10.75 6.43 8.39
C CYS A 227 -10.73 6.60 6.86
N LEU A 228 -9.83 5.89 6.16
CA LEU A 228 -9.67 5.99 4.71
C LEU A 228 -10.91 5.54 3.94
N TYR A 229 -11.51 4.43 4.38
CA TYR A 229 -12.60 3.77 3.67
C TYR A 229 -13.99 4.06 4.26
N GLY A 230 -14.07 4.79 5.37
CA GLY A 230 -15.33 5.01 6.06
C GLY A 230 -15.95 3.72 6.66
N PHE A 231 -15.11 2.77 7.07
CA PHE A 231 -15.55 1.48 7.59
C PHE A 231 -16.06 1.56 9.02
N THR A 232 -16.94 0.63 9.40
CA THR A 232 -17.40 0.37 10.76
C THR A 232 -16.43 -0.58 11.49
N ASP A 233 -16.87 -1.12 12.64
CA ASP A 233 -16.10 -2.10 13.41
C ASP A 233 -16.16 -3.54 12.85
N ALA A 234 -16.94 -3.78 11.78
CA ALA A 234 -17.00 -5.09 11.14
C ALA A 234 -15.63 -5.54 10.60
N PRO A 235 -15.41 -6.84 10.44
CA PRO A 235 -14.17 -7.38 9.90
C PRO A 235 -13.82 -6.82 8.53
N ILE A 236 -12.53 -6.58 8.30
CA ILE A 236 -11.99 -6.04 7.05
C ILE A 236 -11.36 -7.20 6.28
N LYS A 237 -11.73 -7.32 5.00
CA LYS A 237 -11.06 -8.17 4.01
C LYS A 237 -10.19 -7.30 3.12
N ALA A 238 -9.11 -7.87 2.62
CA ALA A 238 -8.23 -7.16 1.71
C ALA A 238 -7.84 -8.04 0.52
N SER A 239 -7.48 -7.39 -0.58
CA SER A 239 -6.86 -8.02 -1.74
C SER A 239 -5.73 -7.14 -2.24
N ILE A 240 -4.69 -7.77 -2.78
CA ILE A 240 -3.60 -7.10 -3.47
C ILE A 240 -3.68 -7.48 -4.95
N SER A 241 -3.63 -6.49 -5.82
CA SER A 241 -3.49 -6.68 -7.26
C SER A 241 -2.18 -6.05 -7.72
N ILE A 242 -1.61 -6.62 -8.76
CA ILE A 242 -0.48 -6.07 -9.48
C ILE A 242 -0.98 -5.57 -10.82
N ILE A 243 -0.81 -4.29 -11.09
CA ILE A 243 -1.12 -3.69 -12.39
C ILE A 243 0.20 -3.54 -13.12
N ASN A 244 0.36 -4.24 -14.24
CA ASN A 244 1.55 -4.13 -15.07
C ASN A 244 1.56 -2.80 -15.88
N ALA A 245 2.65 -2.54 -16.60
CA ALA A 245 2.80 -1.33 -17.40
C ALA A 245 1.72 -1.20 -18.50
N ASN A 246 1.12 -2.31 -18.95
CA ASN A 246 0.05 -2.34 -19.95
C ASN A 246 -1.34 -2.11 -19.34
N GLY A 247 -1.44 -1.94 -18.03
CA GLY A 247 -2.71 -1.76 -17.33
C GLY A 247 -3.47 -3.05 -17.01
N GLU A 248 -2.90 -4.22 -17.28
CA GLU A 248 -3.50 -5.50 -16.92
C GLU A 248 -3.39 -5.72 -15.41
N GLU A 249 -4.49 -6.08 -14.78
CA GLU A 249 -4.57 -6.35 -13.36
C GLU A 249 -4.49 -7.86 -13.09
N ILE A 250 -3.46 -8.28 -12.40
CA ILE A 250 -3.31 -9.65 -11.91
C ILE A 250 -3.68 -9.65 -10.44
N ILE A 251 -4.82 -10.26 -10.11
CA ILE A 251 -5.25 -10.42 -8.73
C ILE A 251 -4.31 -11.41 -8.06
N ALA A 252 -3.61 -10.91 -7.08
CA ALA A 252 -2.66 -11.69 -6.30
C ALA A 252 -3.16 -11.76 -4.85
N THR A 253 -4.00 -12.73 -4.56
CA THR A 253 -4.45 -12.97 -3.18
C THR A 253 -3.31 -13.56 -2.40
N GLU A 254 -2.81 -12.85 -1.41
CA GLU A 254 -1.87 -13.39 -0.43
C GLU A 254 -2.17 -12.85 0.97
N GLN A 255 -1.57 -13.49 1.94
CA GLN A 255 -1.77 -13.43 3.38
C GLN A 255 -2.25 -12.08 3.92
N ILE A 256 -3.50 -12.08 4.33
CA ILE A 256 -4.05 -11.03 5.19
C ILE A 256 -3.98 -11.55 6.61
N ALA A 257 -3.32 -10.84 7.48
CA ALA A 257 -3.33 -11.12 8.90
C ALA A 257 -3.85 -9.90 9.66
N GLU A 258 -4.84 -10.11 10.48
CA GLU A 258 -5.19 -9.17 11.53
C GLU A 258 -4.32 -9.49 12.75
N ARG A 259 -3.69 -8.47 13.30
CA ARG A 259 -2.86 -8.61 14.51
C ARG A 259 -3.31 -7.62 15.57
N ASN A 260 -3.44 -8.12 16.78
CA ASN A 260 -3.62 -7.31 17.97
C ASN A 260 -2.38 -7.48 18.84
N ASN A 261 -1.65 -6.40 19.05
CA ASN A 261 -0.47 -6.41 19.90
C ASN A 261 -0.46 -5.17 20.82
N ALA A 262 0.60 -5.00 21.60
CA ALA A 262 0.75 -3.86 22.52
C ALA A 262 0.70 -2.49 21.83
N SER A 263 0.95 -2.43 20.50
CA SER A 263 0.85 -1.19 19.71
C SER A 263 -0.55 -0.91 19.19
N GLY A 264 -1.52 -1.83 19.36
CA GLY A 264 -2.91 -1.69 18.89
C GLY A 264 -3.34 -2.77 17.90
N GLU A 265 -4.39 -2.46 17.14
CA GLU A 265 -4.95 -3.34 16.12
C GLU A 265 -4.40 -3.01 14.73
N TRP A 266 -3.90 -4.01 14.02
CA TRP A 266 -3.20 -3.86 12.75
C TRP A 266 -3.76 -4.79 11.67
N ILE A 267 -3.68 -4.32 10.42
CA ILE A 267 -3.86 -5.11 9.21
C ILE A 267 -2.48 -5.26 8.59
N THR A 268 -2.09 -6.48 8.30
CA THR A 268 -0.85 -6.82 7.59
C THR A 268 -1.18 -7.51 6.29
N LEU A 269 -0.57 -7.03 5.22
CA LEU A 269 -0.72 -7.54 3.85
C LEU A 269 0.67 -7.72 3.25
N GLY A 270 0.90 -8.84 2.57
CA GLY A 270 2.16 -9.07 1.87
C GLY A 270 1.97 -9.62 0.46
N LYS A 271 2.83 -9.24 -0.46
CA LYS A 271 2.95 -9.81 -1.81
C LYS A 271 4.40 -10.06 -2.15
N TYR A 272 4.68 -11.28 -2.56
CA TYR A 272 6.04 -11.75 -2.82
C TYR A 272 6.12 -12.44 -4.18
N GLY A 273 7.33 -12.45 -4.77
CA GLY A 273 7.61 -13.19 -5.99
C GLY A 273 7.11 -12.56 -7.28
N PHE A 274 6.68 -11.31 -7.27
CA PHE A 274 6.31 -10.59 -8.49
C PHE A 274 7.55 -10.09 -9.26
N THR A 275 7.35 -9.68 -10.51
CA THR A 275 8.39 -9.11 -11.38
C THR A 275 8.30 -7.59 -11.42
N PHE A 276 9.43 -6.91 -11.68
CA PHE A 276 9.53 -5.45 -11.64
C PHE A 276 9.21 -4.74 -12.96
N SER A 277 8.26 -5.18 -13.74
CA SER A 277 7.81 -4.45 -14.94
C SER A 277 7.08 -3.14 -14.62
N SER A 278 7.67 -2.29 -13.80
CA SER A 278 7.07 -1.06 -13.27
C SER A 278 5.66 -1.26 -12.70
N PRO A 279 5.43 -2.30 -11.88
CA PRO A 279 4.10 -2.60 -11.43
C PRO A 279 3.60 -1.55 -10.44
N ARG A 280 2.31 -1.25 -10.55
CA ARG A 280 1.56 -0.57 -9.49
C ARG A 280 0.91 -1.63 -8.61
N LEU A 281 1.25 -1.63 -7.35
CA LEU A 281 0.59 -2.45 -6.35
C LEU A 281 -0.68 -1.75 -5.90
N ARG A 282 -1.80 -2.41 -6.06
CA ARG A 282 -3.12 -1.90 -5.68
C ARG A 282 -3.68 -2.77 -4.57
N VAL A 283 -3.95 -2.16 -3.42
CA VAL A 283 -4.60 -2.81 -2.29
C VAL A 283 -6.03 -2.31 -2.20
N LYS A 284 -6.99 -3.22 -2.24
CA LYS A 284 -8.40 -2.94 -1.97
C LYS A 284 -8.79 -3.55 -0.64
N LEU A 285 -9.34 -2.74 0.24
CA LEU A 285 -9.97 -3.20 1.47
C LEU A 285 -11.48 -3.24 1.25
N THR A 286 -12.10 -4.27 1.77
CA THR A 286 -13.56 -4.45 1.74
C THR A 286 -14.04 -4.83 3.13
N GLN A 287 -15.28 -4.51 3.43
CA GLN A 287 -15.90 -4.87 4.68
C GLN A 287 -17.09 -5.80 4.42
N GLU A 288 -17.26 -6.82 5.24
CA GLU A 288 -18.46 -7.63 5.17
C GLU A 288 -19.67 -6.74 5.44
N LYS A 289 -20.69 -6.86 4.59
CA LYS A 289 -21.97 -6.24 4.91
C LYS A 289 -22.46 -6.85 6.21
N VAL A 290 -22.55 -6.02 7.25
CA VAL A 290 -23.27 -6.42 8.46
C VAL A 290 -24.70 -6.64 8.02
N VAL A 291 -25.09 -7.88 7.80
CA VAL A 291 -26.49 -8.24 7.78
C VAL A 291 -26.93 -7.96 9.21
N ALA A 292 -27.64 -6.85 9.41
CA ALA A 292 -28.26 -6.58 10.70
C ALA A 292 -28.94 -7.89 11.12
N PRO A 293 -28.67 -8.43 12.33
CA PRO A 293 -29.38 -9.59 12.80
C PRO A 293 -30.86 -9.29 12.59
N ALA A 294 -31.56 -10.16 11.85
CA ALA A 294 -33.00 -10.01 11.71
C ALA A 294 -33.50 -9.79 13.14
N ALA A 295 -34.02 -8.61 13.41
CA ALA A 295 -34.46 -8.25 14.76
C ALA A 295 -35.35 -9.40 15.18
N ASN A 296 -34.88 -10.20 16.13
CA ASN A 296 -35.75 -11.15 16.80
C ASN A 296 -36.95 -10.35 17.24
N PRO A 297 -38.18 -10.75 16.85
CA PRO A 297 -39.33 -10.00 17.25
C PRO A 297 -39.31 -9.97 18.77
N VAL A 298 -38.93 -8.83 19.33
CA VAL A 298 -39.10 -8.54 20.75
C VAL A 298 -40.57 -8.74 20.98
N GLN A 299 -40.91 -9.78 21.70
CA GLN A 299 -42.28 -9.95 22.25
C GLN A 299 -42.54 -8.79 23.19
N SER A 300 -42.93 -7.66 22.60
CA SER A 300 -43.57 -6.63 23.38
C SER A 300 -44.98 -7.17 23.65
N ASN A 301 -45.25 -7.54 24.92
CA ASN A 301 -46.61 -7.72 25.45
C ASN A 301 -47.35 -6.39 25.40
N LYS A 302 -47.70 -5.94 24.20
CA LYS A 302 -48.79 -4.99 23.98
C LYS A 302 -49.99 -5.81 23.59
N SER A 303 -51.01 -5.79 24.47
CA SER A 303 -52.35 -6.30 24.24
C SER A 303 -52.79 -5.93 22.83
N VAL A 304 -52.84 -6.93 21.94
CA VAL A 304 -53.32 -6.77 20.56
C VAL A 304 -54.82 -6.59 20.65
N MET A 305 -55.29 -5.37 20.53
CA MET A 305 -56.68 -5.15 20.08
C MET A 305 -56.81 -5.82 18.71
N LYS A 306 -57.50 -6.96 18.66
CA LYS A 306 -57.91 -7.62 17.41
C LYS A 306 -58.72 -6.63 16.59
N SER A 307 -58.17 -6.00 15.59
CA SER A 307 -58.95 -5.30 14.59
C SER A 307 -59.73 -6.31 13.78
N ASN A 308 -61.04 -6.44 13.99
CA ASN A 308 -61.91 -7.32 13.24
C ASN A 308 -62.03 -6.80 11.81
N LYS A 309 -61.23 -7.33 10.91
CA LYS A 309 -61.42 -7.13 9.45
C LYS A 309 -62.58 -8.00 9.00
N ALA A 310 -63.64 -7.40 8.53
CA ALA A 310 -64.81 -8.08 7.91
C ALA A 310 -64.64 -8.13 6.37
N THR A 311 -65.09 -9.20 5.77
CA THR A 311 -65.15 -9.31 4.30
C THR A 311 -66.60 -9.30 3.84
N ILE A 312 -66.90 -8.38 2.95
CA ILE A 312 -68.23 -8.29 2.30
C ILE A 312 -68.13 -8.60 0.84
N THR A 313 -69.21 -9.17 0.27
CA THR A 313 -69.31 -9.41 -1.15
C THR A 313 -70.25 -8.33 -1.74
N CYS A 314 -69.77 -7.63 -2.76
CA CYS A 314 -70.47 -6.57 -3.48
C CYS A 314 -70.86 -7.07 -4.87
N ILE A 315 -72.07 -6.84 -5.30
CA ILE A 315 -72.61 -7.27 -6.62
C ILE A 315 -73.14 -6.11 -7.45
N LYS A 316 -72.87 -6.16 -8.75
CA LYS A 316 -73.49 -5.29 -9.79
C LYS A 316 -73.82 -6.12 -11.00
N GLY A 317 -75.09 -6.42 -11.22
CA GLY A 317 -75.55 -7.36 -12.24
C GLY A 317 -74.93 -8.74 -11.98
N LYS A 318 -74.26 -9.29 -13.03
CA LYS A 318 -73.56 -10.58 -12.90
C LYS A 318 -72.10 -10.51 -12.33
N ILE A 319 -71.63 -9.31 -11.96
CA ILE A 319 -70.26 -9.09 -11.42
C ILE A 319 -70.28 -9.10 -9.91
N SER A 320 -69.40 -9.88 -9.29
CA SER A 320 -69.19 -9.86 -7.82
C SER A 320 -67.75 -9.55 -7.46
N LYS A 321 -67.54 -8.75 -6.40
CA LYS A 321 -66.22 -8.43 -5.83
C LYS A 321 -66.22 -8.63 -4.32
N LYS A 322 -65.19 -9.25 -3.76
CA LYS A 322 -64.97 -9.35 -2.30
C LYS A 322 -64.13 -8.19 -1.85
N ILE A 323 -64.52 -7.50 -0.79
CA ILE A 323 -63.83 -6.36 -0.18
C ILE A 323 -63.61 -6.67 1.27
N THR A 324 -62.36 -6.63 1.72
CA THR A 324 -61.95 -6.90 3.13
C THR A 324 -61.40 -5.62 3.74
N GLY A 325 -61.85 -5.25 4.92
CA GLY A 325 -61.40 -4.06 5.64
C GLY A 325 -62.03 -3.95 7.03
N VAL A 326 -61.68 -2.89 7.75
CA VAL A 326 -62.26 -2.56 9.07
C VAL A 326 -63.53 -1.79 8.89
N ASN A 327 -64.52 -2.06 8.39
CA ASN A 327 -65.78 -1.45 7.96
C ASN A 327 -65.88 -1.36 6.42
N PRO A 328 -65.85 -2.48 5.73
CA PRO A 328 -65.80 -2.44 4.27
C PRO A 328 -67.15 -1.98 3.69
N LYS A 329 -67.08 -1.06 2.73
CA LYS A 329 -68.28 -0.53 1.99
C LYS A 329 -68.12 -0.91 0.51
N CYS A 330 -69.24 -1.17 -0.15
CA CYS A 330 -69.26 -1.42 -1.57
C CYS A 330 -68.92 -0.16 -2.38
N PRO A 331 -68.14 -0.27 -3.45
CA PRO A 331 -67.86 0.84 -4.39
C PRO A 331 -69.16 1.34 -5.04
N SER A 332 -69.09 2.59 -5.52
CA SER A 332 -70.25 3.19 -6.24
C SER A 332 -70.75 2.27 -7.35
N GLY A 333 -72.06 2.07 -7.34
CA GLY A 333 -72.76 1.21 -8.31
C GLY A 333 -72.76 -0.28 -7.94
N PHE A 334 -72.17 -0.71 -6.78
CA PHE A 334 -72.30 -2.08 -6.28
C PHE A 334 -73.14 -2.09 -4.99
N ARG A 335 -73.94 -3.13 -4.78
CA ARG A 335 -74.67 -3.37 -3.54
C ARG A 335 -74.12 -4.58 -2.80
N LYS A 336 -74.18 -4.54 -1.50
CA LYS A 336 -73.83 -5.69 -0.66
C LYS A 336 -74.76 -6.85 -0.95
N LYS A 337 -74.20 -8.05 -1.10
CA LYS A 337 -74.95 -9.28 -1.29
C LYS A 337 -75.57 -9.70 0.04
#